data_7367afdd6b833824c8b49b20ac41623d
#
_entry.id   7367afdd6b833824c8b49b20ac41623d
#
_cell.length_a   1.000
_cell.length_b   1.000
_cell.length_c   1.000
_cell.angle_alpha   90.00
_cell.angle_beta   90.00
_cell.angle_gamma   90.00
#
_symmetry.space_group_name_H-M   'P 1'
#
loop_
_entity.id
_entity.type
_entity.pdbx_description
1 polymer ?
#
loop_
_entity_poly.entity_id
_entity_poly.type
_entity_poly.pdbx_seq_one_letter_code
_entity_poly.pdbx_strand_id
1 'polypeptide(L)'
;MKTITLLTLLLTASAVVAADKPVHLFILSGQSNMQGMDPRTGFMPEAKKLFGDEEVVYIKVAKGGQPICRWLEEWGAIAKEKGLDEKRIKRIHKDGKVEFYQPILDQYKEMLEKHPKFASVTFCWMQGERDANGGGQPAYKDALKLLIAKLRRDLERPDMNIVIGRLSDAGQKKESWGAMRKIQMEIVNEDPRGAWVDVDDLNNREKDGKVINAVHYNRPEGYITLGQRFARQGYALIKGEKPAEDGRP
;
A
#
# COMPACT_ATOMS: atom_id res chain seq x y z
N MET A 1 53.83 -56.96 26.14
CA MET A 1 53.21 -56.37 24.93
C MET A 1 52.18 -55.38 25.41
N LYS A 2 52.44 -54.07 25.21
CA LYS A 2 51.46 -53.01 25.60
C LYS A 2 50.71 -52.61 24.34
N THR A 3 49.41 -52.85 24.32
CA THR A 3 48.52 -52.50 23.22
C THR A 3 48.10 -51.01 23.35
N ILE A 4 48.47 -50.18 22.41
CA ILE A 4 48.09 -48.78 22.33
C ILE A 4 46.79 -48.68 21.49
N THR A 5 45.66 -48.34 22.12
CA THR A 5 44.39 -48.09 21.45
C THR A 5 44.37 -46.63 20.97
N LEU A 6 44.40 -46.46 19.67
CA LEU A 6 44.32 -45.15 19.01
C LEU A 6 42.82 -44.70 18.94
N LEU A 7 42.48 -43.68 19.72
CA LEU A 7 41.12 -43.10 19.73
C LEU A 7 41.03 -42.04 18.60
N THR A 8 40.33 -42.38 17.51
CA THR A 8 40.11 -41.46 16.39
C THR A 8 38.96 -40.54 16.73
N LEU A 9 39.22 -39.27 16.97
CA LEU A 9 38.22 -38.24 17.21
C LEU A 9 37.64 -37.76 15.85
N LEU A 10 36.41 -38.17 15.51
CA LEU A 10 35.70 -37.62 14.34
C LEU A 10 35.17 -36.21 14.70
N LEU A 11 35.78 -35.17 14.16
CA LEU A 11 35.21 -33.83 14.14
C LEU A 11 34.13 -33.76 13.06
N THR A 12 32.87 -33.79 13.46
CA THR A 12 31.73 -33.42 12.56
C THR A 12 31.66 -31.90 12.43
N ALA A 13 32.13 -31.36 11.33
CA ALA A 13 31.91 -29.96 10.97
C ALA A 13 30.43 -29.79 10.61
N SER A 14 29.63 -29.24 11.52
CA SER A 14 28.27 -28.77 11.21
C SER A 14 28.38 -27.53 10.31
N ALA A 15 28.06 -27.67 9.03
CA ALA A 15 27.91 -26.53 8.14
C ALA A 15 26.74 -25.69 8.66
N VAL A 16 27.00 -24.51 9.19
CA VAL A 16 25.98 -23.50 9.47
C VAL A 16 25.52 -22.99 8.12
N VAL A 17 24.38 -23.48 7.64
CA VAL A 17 23.69 -22.89 6.50
C VAL A 17 23.25 -21.51 6.97
N ALA A 18 23.82 -20.46 6.41
CA ALA A 18 23.34 -19.10 6.65
C ALA A 18 21.87 -19.06 6.23
N ALA A 19 20.98 -18.78 7.18
CA ALA A 19 19.56 -18.62 6.85
C ALA A 19 19.41 -17.44 5.88
N ASP A 20 18.68 -17.66 4.80
CA ASP A 20 18.37 -16.60 3.84
C ASP A 20 17.71 -15.42 4.59
N LYS A 21 18.17 -14.21 4.30
CA LYS A 21 17.61 -13.01 4.92
C LYS A 21 16.12 -12.87 4.55
N PRO A 22 15.24 -12.50 5.52
CA PRO A 22 13.85 -12.24 5.21
C PRO A 22 13.70 -11.16 4.14
N VAL A 23 12.85 -11.40 3.16
CA VAL A 23 12.52 -10.41 2.11
C VAL A 23 11.08 -9.94 2.30
N HIS A 24 10.89 -8.63 2.38
CA HIS A 24 9.59 -7.97 2.58
C HIS A 24 9.18 -7.22 1.32
N LEU A 25 8.04 -7.59 0.72
CA LEU A 25 7.52 -6.93 -0.46
C LEU A 25 6.48 -5.87 -0.09
N PHE A 26 6.63 -4.68 -0.66
CA PHE A 26 5.62 -3.63 -0.62
C PHE A 26 5.03 -3.39 -2.01
N ILE A 27 3.70 -3.39 -2.10
CA ILE A 27 2.95 -3.07 -3.32
C ILE A 27 2.43 -1.64 -3.19
N LEU A 28 3.05 -0.71 -3.90
CA LEU A 28 2.71 0.71 -3.86
C LEU A 28 1.73 1.02 -4.98
N SER A 29 0.44 1.23 -4.66
CA SER A 29 -0.58 1.45 -5.68
C SER A 29 -1.55 2.59 -5.34
N GLY A 30 -2.16 3.15 -6.35
CA GLY A 30 -3.09 4.27 -6.21
C GLY A 30 -3.01 5.29 -7.34
N GLN A 31 -3.41 6.54 -7.06
CA GLN A 31 -3.45 7.57 -8.08
C GLN A 31 -2.31 8.61 -7.94
N SER A 32 -2.57 9.89 -8.25
CA SER A 32 -1.55 10.93 -8.45
C SER A 32 -0.57 11.11 -7.29
N ASN A 33 -1.02 11.01 -6.04
CA ASN A 33 -0.13 11.14 -4.89
C ASN A 33 0.79 9.92 -4.75
N MET A 34 0.30 8.71 -5.01
CA MET A 34 1.18 7.53 -5.09
C MET A 34 2.09 7.61 -6.32
N GLN A 35 1.57 8.05 -7.47
CA GLN A 35 2.40 8.24 -8.67
C GLN A 35 3.54 9.23 -8.43
N GLY A 36 3.25 10.34 -7.74
CA GLY A 36 4.20 11.41 -7.44
C GLY A 36 5.27 11.07 -6.40
N MET A 37 5.00 10.09 -5.53
CA MET A 37 5.96 9.60 -4.56
C MET A 37 7.05 8.76 -5.27
N ASP A 38 8.30 9.21 -5.24
CA ASP A 38 9.44 8.39 -5.64
C ASP A 38 9.87 7.52 -4.45
N PRO A 39 9.73 6.19 -4.52
CA PRO A 39 10.09 5.32 -3.40
C PRO A 39 11.56 5.43 -2.99
N ARG A 40 12.45 5.81 -3.92
CA ARG A 40 13.89 5.91 -3.67
C ARG A 40 14.27 7.08 -2.76
N THR A 41 13.41 8.09 -2.62
CA THR A 41 13.73 9.32 -1.85
C THR A 41 13.27 9.28 -0.40
N GLY A 42 12.13 8.65 -0.11
CA GLY A 42 11.56 8.60 1.24
C GLY A 42 11.33 7.18 1.74
N PHE A 43 10.59 6.38 0.98
CA PHE A 43 10.19 5.04 1.36
C PHE A 43 11.38 4.08 1.57
N MET A 44 12.22 3.88 0.56
CA MET A 44 13.33 2.93 0.64
C MET A 44 14.43 3.31 1.64
N PRO A 45 14.85 4.60 1.75
CA PRO A 45 15.78 4.99 2.82
C PRO A 45 15.24 4.71 4.22
N GLU A 46 13.95 5.01 4.47
CA GLU A 46 13.33 4.73 5.75
C GLU A 46 13.17 3.23 6.01
N ALA A 47 12.72 2.47 5.02
CA ALA A 47 12.61 1.01 5.11
C ALA A 47 13.97 0.38 5.43
N LYS A 48 15.04 0.77 4.74
CA LYS A 48 16.39 0.27 5.02
C LYS A 48 16.84 0.54 6.47
N LYS A 49 16.51 1.72 6.99
CA LYS A 49 16.82 2.08 8.39
C LYS A 49 16.05 1.20 9.37
N LEU A 50 14.76 0.92 9.11
CA LEU A 50 13.88 0.16 9.99
C LEU A 50 14.18 -1.35 9.96
N PHE A 51 14.36 -1.91 8.79
CA PHE A 51 14.54 -3.35 8.59
C PHE A 51 16.01 -3.82 8.78
N GLY A 52 16.97 -2.90 8.81
CA GLY A 52 18.39 -3.23 9.02
C GLY A 52 18.92 -4.14 7.91
N ASP A 53 19.28 -5.38 8.30
CA ASP A 53 19.83 -6.39 7.39
C ASP A 53 18.77 -7.18 6.61
N GLU A 54 17.50 -7.07 6.95
CA GLU A 54 16.40 -7.69 6.19
C GLU A 54 16.20 -6.95 4.86
N GLU A 55 15.85 -7.66 3.82
CA GLU A 55 15.70 -7.07 2.50
C GLU A 55 14.27 -6.51 2.32
N VAL A 56 14.18 -5.30 1.78
CA VAL A 56 12.90 -4.70 1.39
C VAL A 56 12.92 -4.43 -0.09
N VAL A 57 11.89 -4.91 -0.77
CA VAL A 57 11.66 -4.70 -2.21
C VAL A 57 10.27 -4.11 -2.43
N TYR A 58 10.06 -3.46 -3.56
CA TYR A 58 8.75 -2.93 -3.91
C TYR A 58 8.41 -3.13 -5.38
N ILE A 59 7.10 -3.18 -5.64
CA ILE A 59 6.52 -2.95 -6.96
C ILE A 59 5.65 -1.71 -6.90
N LYS A 60 5.47 -1.02 -8.02
CA LYS A 60 4.70 0.22 -8.04
C LYS A 60 3.80 0.31 -9.28
N VAL A 61 2.48 0.34 -9.03
CA VAL A 61 1.45 0.50 -10.06
C VAL A 61 0.54 1.65 -9.68
N ALA A 62 0.79 2.84 -10.22
CA ALA A 62 0.05 4.05 -9.87
C ALA A 62 -0.11 4.97 -11.08
N LYS A 63 -1.31 5.56 -11.24
CA LYS A 63 -1.62 6.50 -12.32
C LYS A 63 -2.54 7.62 -11.85
N GLY A 64 -2.15 8.86 -12.14
CA GLY A 64 -2.90 10.05 -11.73
C GLY A 64 -4.32 10.11 -12.28
N GLY A 65 -5.25 10.62 -11.45
CA GLY A 65 -6.63 10.89 -11.86
C GLY A 65 -7.52 9.66 -12.09
N GLN A 66 -7.10 8.48 -11.66
CA GLN A 66 -7.83 7.24 -11.91
C GLN A 66 -8.81 6.90 -10.78
N PRO A 67 -10.07 6.53 -11.10
CA PRO A 67 -11.02 5.97 -10.15
C PRO A 67 -10.69 4.51 -9.83
N ILE A 68 -11.21 4.00 -8.70
CA ILE A 68 -10.93 2.62 -8.24
C ILE A 68 -11.36 1.53 -9.24
N CYS A 69 -12.35 1.80 -10.09
CA CYS A 69 -12.80 0.87 -11.13
C CYS A 69 -11.68 0.47 -12.13
N ARG A 70 -10.57 1.21 -12.18
CA ARG A 70 -9.41 0.85 -12.99
C ARG A 70 -8.59 -0.32 -12.41
N TRP A 71 -8.86 -0.70 -11.16
CA TRP A 71 -8.28 -1.87 -10.48
C TRP A 71 -9.27 -3.01 -10.29
N LEU A 72 -10.58 -2.80 -10.54
CA LEU A 72 -11.61 -3.77 -10.15
C LEU A 72 -12.68 -3.95 -11.22
N GLU A 73 -12.74 -5.13 -11.80
CA GLU A 73 -13.72 -5.49 -12.83
C GLU A 73 -15.17 -5.45 -12.30
N GLU A 74 -15.36 -5.93 -11.08
CA GLU A 74 -16.67 -6.03 -10.43
C GLU A 74 -17.25 -4.66 -9.99
N TRP A 75 -16.46 -3.58 -10.13
CA TRP A 75 -16.88 -2.24 -9.68
C TRP A 75 -18.23 -1.81 -10.25
N GLY A 76 -18.52 -2.10 -11.53
CA GLY A 76 -19.77 -1.74 -12.16
C GLY A 76 -21.00 -2.36 -11.49
N ALA A 77 -20.91 -3.62 -11.10
CA ALA A 77 -21.96 -4.33 -10.38
C ALA A 77 -22.16 -3.75 -8.98
N ILE A 78 -21.06 -3.52 -8.25
CA ILE A 78 -21.09 -2.88 -6.93
C ILE A 78 -21.72 -1.48 -7.02
N ALA A 79 -21.31 -0.69 -8.01
CA ALA A 79 -21.82 0.66 -8.19
C ALA A 79 -23.34 0.66 -8.43
N LYS A 80 -23.86 -0.27 -9.23
CA LYS A 80 -25.29 -0.46 -9.47
C LYS A 80 -26.02 -0.86 -8.19
N GLU A 81 -25.49 -1.80 -7.43
CA GLU A 81 -26.04 -2.23 -6.14
C GLU A 81 -26.12 -1.07 -5.13
N LYS A 82 -25.13 -0.18 -5.15
CA LYS A 82 -25.08 1.02 -4.32
C LYS A 82 -25.89 2.20 -4.89
N GLY A 83 -26.74 1.96 -5.88
CA GLY A 83 -27.69 2.95 -6.41
C GLY A 83 -27.11 3.96 -7.39
N LEU A 84 -25.93 3.71 -7.96
CA LEU A 84 -25.43 4.53 -9.06
C LEU A 84 -26.18 4.16 -10.34
N ASP A 85 -26.73 5.18 -11.02
CA ASP A 85 -27.38 4.98 -12.32
C ASP A 85 -26.34 4.66 -13.43
N GLU A 86 -26.82 4.09 -14.54
CA GLU A 86 -25.97 3.70 -15.66
C GLU A 86 -25.19 4.87 -16.27
N LYS A 87 -25.78 6.05 -16.33
CA LYS A 87 -25.13 7.26 -16.86
C LYS A 87 -23.93 7.63 -16.00
N ARG A 88 -24.07 7.54 -14.68
CA ARG A 88 -23.00 7.80 -13.72
C ARG A 88 -21.90 6.73 -13.79
N ILE A 89 -22.28 5.45 -13.87
CA ILE A 89 -21.36 4.33 -14.04
C ILE A 89 -20.53 4.53 -15.31
N LYS A 90 -21.17 4.76 -16.47
CA LYS A 90 -20.48 5.03 -17.75
C LYS A 90 -19.57 6.27 -17.70
N ARG A 91 -19.95 7.31 -16.96
CA ARG A 91 -19.11 8.51 -16.80
C ARG A 91 -17.85 8.24 -15.99
N ILE A 92 -17.91 7.39 -14.98
CA ILE A 92 -16.78 7.05 -14.10
C ILE A 92 -15.87 6.02 -14.78
N HIS A 93 -16.46 4.94 -15.28
CA HIS A 93 -15.78 3.82 -15.94
C HIS A 93 -15.94 3.91 -17.46
N LYS A 94 -15.37 4.96 -18.05
CA LYS A 94 -15.64 5.43 -19.42
C LYS A 94 -15.55 4.36 -20.51
N ASP A 95 -14.57 3.48 -20.45
CA ASP A 95 -14.24 2.47 -21.46
C ASP A 95 -14.34 1.03 -20.93
N GLY A 96 -14.78 0.86 -19.69
CA GLY A 96 -14.92 -0.45 -19.05
C GLY A 96 -13.61 -1.19 -18.77
N LYS A 97 -12.46 -0.56 -18.97
CA LYS A 97 -11.16 -1.24 -18.84
C LYS A 97 -10.68 -1.28 -17.41
N VAL A 98 -10.13 -2.44 -17.01
CA VAL A 98 -9.33 -2.64 -15.80
C VAL A 98 -7.86 -2.66 -16.22
N GLU A 99 -7.11 -1.64 -15.80
CA GLU A 99 -5.76 -1.42 -16.34
C GLU A 99 -4.66 -1.69 -15.33
N PHE A 100 -4.97 -1.68 -14.02
CA PHE A 100 -3.92 -1.64 -13.00
C PHE A 100 -3.89 -2.87 -12.08
N TYR A 101 -4.87 -3.76 -12.19
CA TYR A 101 -4.89 -5.01 -11.40
C TYR A 101 -3.85 -6.00 -11.94
N GLN A 102 -3.95 -6.34 -13.24
CA GLN A 102 -3.05 -7.31 -13.86
C GLN A 102 -1.57 -6.91 -13.75
N PRO A 103 -1.17 -5.64 -13.98
CA PRO A 103 0.22 -5.23 -13.75
C PRO A 103 0.75 -5.42 -12.33
N ILE A 104 -0.12 -5.44 -11.29
CA ILE A 104 0.32 -5.82 -9.95
C ILE A 104 0.68 -7.30 -9.89
N LEU A 105 -0.17 -8.17 -10.46
CA LEU A 105 0.07 -9.61 -10.49
C LEU A 105 1.32 -9.97 -11.32
N ASP A 106 1.50 -9.32 -12.46
CA ASP A 106 2.64 -9.55 -13.35
C ASP A 106 3.95 -9.17 -12.65
N GLN A 107 4.03 -7.96 -12.07
CA GLN A 107 5.20 -7.53 -11.32
C GLN A 107 5.45 -8.39 -10.06
N TYR A 108 4.39 -8.86 -9.39
CA TYR A 108 4.54 -9.78 -8.26
C TYR A 108 5.18 -11.10 -8.71
N LYS A 109 4.74 -11.65 -9.85
CA LYS A 109 5.32 -12.86 -10.42
C LYS A 109 6.79 -12.67 -10.79
N GLU A 110 7.14 -11.55 -11.45
CA GLU A 110 8.54 -11.21 -11.75
C GLU A 110 9.41 -11.10 -10.49
N MET A 111 8.83 -10.60 -9.39
CA MET A 111 9.53 -10.52 -8.11
C MET A 111 9.72 -11.90 -7.47
N LEU A 112 8.77 -12.84 -7.63
CA LEU A 112 8.94 -14.22 -7.18
C LEU A 112 10.04 -14.98 -7.93
N GLU A 113 10.34 -14.62 -9.18
CA GLU A 113 11.48 -15.19 -9.92
C GLU A 113 12.82 -14.80 -9.28
N LYS A 114 12.91 -13.61 -8.68
CA LYS A 114 14.12 -13.08 -8.02
C LYS A 114 14.18 -13.47 -6.53
N HIS A 115 13.03 -13.51 -5.89
CA HIS A 115 12.84 -13.80 -4.48
C HIS A 115 11.75 -14.85 -4.33
N PRO A 116 12.07 -16.15 -4.39
CA PRO A 116 11.07 -17.23 -4.43
C PRO A 116 10.11 -17.26 -3.24
N LYS A 117 10.42 -16.50 -2.18
CA LYS A 117 9.59 -16.41 -0.98
C LYS A 117 9.68 -15.01 -0.36
N PHE A 118 8.53 -14.42 -0.04
CA PHE A 118 8.45 -13.21 0.79
C PHE A 118 8.07 -13.56 2.23
N ALA A 119 8.82 -13.02 3.19
CA ALA A 119 8.51 -13.11 4.61
C ALA A 119 7.20 -12.36 4.92
N SER A 120 6.94 -11.24 4.22
CA SER A 120 5.68 -10.50 4.29
C SER A 120 5.35 -9.80 2.98
N VAL A 121 4.06 -9.52 2.77
CA VAL A 121 3.57 -8.65 1.69
C VAL A 121 2.71 -7.56 2.31
N THR A 122 2.91 -6.31 1.90
CA THR A 122 2.15 -5.15 2.38
C THR A 122 1.63 -4.35 1.18
N PHE A 123 0.32 -4.16 1.10
CA PHE A 123 -0.35 -3.34 0.09
C PHE A 123 -0.51 -1.91 0.61
N CYS A 124 0.18 -0.96 0.00
CA CYS A 124 0.10 0.47 0.29
C CYS A 124 -0.79 1.15 -0.75
N TRP A 125 -1.89 1.73 -0.30
CA TRP A 125 -2.91 2.33 -1.15
C TRP A 125 -3.06 3.82 -0.93
N MET A 126 -2.89 4.62 -1.99
CA MET A 126 -3.12 6.08 -1.96
C MET A 126 -3.99 6.50 -3.14
N GLN A 127 -5.32 6.48 -2.95
CA GLN A 127 -6.32 6.77 -3.97
C GLN A 127 -7.64 7.13 -3.29
N GLY A 128 -8.56 7.79 -4.00
CA GLY A 128 -9.91 8.12 -3.53
C GLY A 128 -10.39 9.47 -4.04
N GLU A 129 -9.48 10.39 -4.38
CA GLU A 129 -9.79 11.76 -4.80
C GLU A 129 -10.66 11.77 -6.06
N ARG A 130 -10.39 10.86 -7.00
CA ARG A 130 -11.18 10.76 -8.23
C ARG A 130 -12.61 10.26 -7.96
N ASP A 131 -12.75 9.28 -7.07
CA ASP A 131 -14.05 8.73 -6.68
C ASP A 131 -14.86 9.74 -5.85
N ALA A 132 -14.22 10.42 -4.89
CA ALA A 132 -14.83 11.49 -4.11
C ALA A 132 -15.36 12.64 -5.00
N ASN A 133 -14.56 13.09 -5.98
CA ASN A 133 -14.94 14.17 -6.88
C ASN A 133 -15.86 13.72 -8.04
N GLY A 134 -15.75 12.47 -8.48
CA GLY A 134 -16.48 11.91 -9.62
C GLY A 134 -17.83 11.30 -9.27
N GLY A 135 -18.12 11.12 -7.98
CA GLY A 135 -19.37 10.51 -7.50
C GLY A 135 -19.32 8.99 -7.42
N GLY A 136 -18.14 8.38 -7.41
CA GLY A 136 -17.95 6.94 -7.17
C GLY A 136 -17.97 6.55 -5.69
N GLN A 137 -17.99 7.53 -4.80
CA GLN A 137 -17.88 7.36 -3.36
C GLN A 137 -18.87 6.33 -2.77
N PRO A 138 -20.15 6.21 -3.16
CA PRO A 138 -21.07 5.22 -2.58
C PRO A 138 -20.63 3.76 -2.78
N ALA A 139 -19.92 3.46 -3.87
CA ALA A 139 -19.41 2.12 -4.17
C ALA A 139 -18.01 1.85 -3.59
N TYR A 140 -17.34 2.87 -3.07
CA TYR A 140 -15.91 2.80 -2.78
C TYR A 140 -15.53 1.82 -1.67
N LYS A 141 -16.31 1.77 -0.58
CA LYS A 141 -16.03 0.86 0.55
C LYS A 141 -15.97 -0.59 0.10
N ASP A 142 -17.03 -1.03 -0.55
CA ASP A 142 -17.15 -2.42 -0.99
C ASP A 142 -16.15 -2.75 -2.11
N ALA A 143 -15.91 -1.79 -3.01
CA ALA A 143 -14.92 -1.94 -4.06
C ALA A 143 -13.49 -2.11 -3.50
N LEU A 144 -13.07 -1.29 -2.53
CA LEU A 144 -11.72 -1.41 -1.97
C LEU A 144 -11.58 -2.68 -1.11
N LYS A 145 -12.60 -3.04 -0.34
CA LYS A 145 -12.61 -4.32 0.41
C LYS A 145 -12.50 -5.52 -0.54
N LEU A 146 -13.21 -5.51 -1.65
CA LEU A 146 -13.12 -6.58 -2.65
C LEU A 146 -11.76 -6.59 -3.33
N LEU A 147 -11.20 -5.43 -3.69
CA LEU A 147 -9.84 -5.34 -4.26
C LEU A 147 -8.80 -5.96 -3.32
N ILE A 148 -8.84 -5.64 -2.04
CA ILE A 148 -7.95 -6.21 -1.02
C ILE A 148 -8.13 -7.73 -0.93
N ALA A 149 -9.37 -8.20 -0.87
CA ALA A 149 -9.66 -9.63 -0.80
C ALA A 149 -9.17 -10.38 -2.05
N LYS A 150 -9.36 -9.80 -3.25
CA LYS A 150 -8.83 -10.37 -4.51
C LYS A 150 -7.31 -10.42 -4.52
N LEU A 151 -6.62 -9.36 -4.08
CA LEU A 151 -5.16 -9.38 -3.99
C LEU A 151 -4.68 -10.43 -3.00
N ARG A 152 -5.29 -10.56 -1.82
CA ARG A 152 -4.95 -11.62 -0.86
C ARG A 152 -5.10 -13.02 -1.44
N ARG A 153 -6.17 -13.25 -2.21
CA ARG A 153 -6.41 -14.53 -2.89
C ARG A 153 -5.42 -14.77 -4.02
N ASP A 154 -5.28 -13.83 -4.94
CA ASP A 154 -4.56 -14.04 -6.22
C ASP A 154 -3.03 -13.97 -6.05
N LEU A 155 -2.55 -13.33 -4.98
CA LEU A 155 -1.15 -13.39 -4.55
C LEU A 155 -0.87 -14.57 -3.59
N GLU A 156 -1.89 -15.35 -3.23
CA GLU A 156 -1.80 -16.42 -2.22
C GLU A 156 -1.25 -15.93 -0.87
N ARG A 157 -1.63 -14.69 -0.50
CA ARG A 157 -1.17 -14.02 0.73
C ARG A 157 -2.36 -13.57 1.58
N PRO A 158 -3.06 -14.51 2.23
CA PRO A 158 -4.16 -14.16 3.15
C PRO A 158 -3.68 -13.30 4.34
N ASP A 159 -2.38 -13.33 4.61
CA ASP A 159 -1.66 -12.56 5.63
C ASP A 159 -1.21 -11.17 5.15
N MET A 160 -1.53 -10.74 3.93
CA MET A 160 -1.12 -9.45 3.38
C MET A 160 -1.62 -8.30 4.26
N ASN A 161 -0.69 -7.45 4.70
CA ASN A 161 -0.99 -6.22 5.41
C ASN A 161 -1.53 -5.15 4.46
N ILE A 162 -2.30 -4.20 4.99
CA ILE A 162 -2.78 -3.03 4.24
C ILE A 162 -2.39 -1.73 4.96
N VAL A 163 -1.88 -0.77 4.20
CA VAL A 163 -1.65 0.59 4.68
C VAL A 163 -2.34 1.57 3.74
N ILE A 164 -3.34 2.29 4.25
CA ILE A 164 -4.12 3.24 3.45
C ILE A 164 -3.69 4.67 3.77
N GLY A 165 -3.23 5.40 2.75
CA GLY A 165 -3.10 6.85 2.85
C GLY A 165 -4.49 7.48 2.83
N ARG A 166 -4.91 8.08 3.95
CA ARG A 166 -6.18 8.79 4.02
C ARG A 166 -6.11 10.03 3.12
N LEU A 167 -7.19 10.34 2.39
CA LEU A 167 -7.26 11.59 1.62
C LEU A 167 -6.94 12.79 2.51
N SER A 168 -6.22 13.77 1.96
CA SER A 168 -5.92 15.01 2.66
C SER A 168 -7.18 15.83 2.94
N ASP A 169 -7.05 16.87 3.73
CA ASP A 169 -8.12 17.81 4.06
C ASP A 169 -8.50 18.79 2.92
N ALA A 170 -7.79 18.74 1.78
CA ALA A 170 -7.99 19.66 0.65
C ALA A 170 -9.43 19.79 0.16
N GLY A 171 -10.19 18.71 0.22
CA GLY A 171 -11.57 18.65 -0.23
C GLY A 171 -12.60 18.53 0.88
N GLN A 172 -12.24 18.68 2.15
CA GLN A 172 -13.09 18.36 3.31
C GLN A 172 -14.42 19.17 3.39
N LYS A 173 -14.51 20.30 2.69
CA LYS A 173 -15.77 21.05 2.57
C LYS A 173 -16.83 20.34 1.71
N LYS A 174 -16.44 19.33 0.93
CA LYS A 174 -17.34 18.51 0.13
C LYS A 174 -17.76 17.29 0.94
N GLU A 175 -19.05 17.04 1.06
CA GLU A 175 -19.61 15.90 1.79
C GLU A 175 -19.02 14.57 1.31
N SER A 176 -18.95 14.35 -0.01
CA SER A 176 -18.36 13.13 -0.60
C SER A 176 -16.89 12.91 -0.24
N TRP A 177 -16.14 14.00 -0.04
CA TRP A 177 -14.73 13.92 0.37
C TRP A 177 -14.59 13.53 1.85
N GLY A 178 -15.39 14.15 2.71
CA GLY A 178 -15.46 13.80 4.13
C GLY A 178 -15.90 12.35 4.33
N ALA A 179 -16.93 11.90 3.58
CA ALA A 179 -17.38 10.52 3.58
C ALA A 179 -16.29 9.55 3.09
N MET A 180 -15.52 9.92 2.06
CA MET A 180 -14.40 9.11 1.59
C MET A 180 -13.32 8.91 2.67
N ARG A 181 -12.93 9.98 3.34
CA ARG A 181 -11.97 9.92 4.46
C ARG A 181 -12.47 8.97 5.56
N LYS A 182 -13.76 9.05 5.91
CA LYS A 182 -14.39 8.18 6.89
C LYS A 182 -14.35 6.71 6.44
N ILE A 183 -14.73 6.43 5.19
CA ILE A 183 -14.68 5.08 4.62
C ILE A 183 -13.28 4.48 4.68
N GLN A 184 -12.25 5.26 4.36
CA GLN A 184 -10.87 4.78 4.43
C GLN A 184 -10.48 4.36 5.85
N MET A 185 -10.89 5.13 6.86
CA MET A 185 -10.67 4.79 8.26
C MET A 185 -11.47 3.56 8.70
N GLU A 186 -12.73 3.43 8.26
CA GLU A 186 -13.56 2.26 8.54
C GLU A 186 -12.92 0.98 8.01
N ILE A 187 -12.42 0.98 6.76
CA ILE A 187 -11.76 -0.18 6.15
C ILE A 187 -10.55 -0.61 6.97
N VAL A 188 -9.70 0.34 7.37
CA VAL A 188 -8.52 0.07 8.19
C VAL A 188 -8.90 -0.50 9.55
N ASN A 189 -9.90 0.08 10.21
CA ASN A 189 -10.33 -0.35 11.54
C ASN A 189 -11.02 -1.73 11.54
N GLU A 190 -11.63 -2.11 10.42
CA GLU A 190 -12.27 -3.40 10.22
C GLU A 190 -11.27 -4.51 9.86
N ASP A 191 -10.05 -4.17 9.45
CA ASP A 191 -9.02 -5.13 9.04
C ASP A 191 -7.94 -5.28 10.12
N PRO A 192 -7.76 -6.48 10.71
CA PRO A 192 -6.79 -6.68 11.79
C PRO A 192 -5.32 -6.51 11.33
N ARG A 193 -5.10 -6.40 10.03
CA ARG A 193 -3.80 -6.15 9.40
C ARG A 193 -3.75 -4.77 8.75
N GLY A 194 -4.58 -3.85 9.24
CA GLY A 194 -4.76 -2.50 8.71
C GLY A 194 -3.97 -1.44 9.47
N ALA A 195 -3.37 -0.52 8.72
CA ALA A 195 -2.84 0.74 9.24
C ALA A 195 -3.16 1.87 8.25
N TRP A 196 -3.02 3.11 8.69
CA TRP A 196 -3.27 4.26 7.84
C TRP A 196 -2.19 5.33 7.99
N VAL A 197 -2.11 6.20 7.00
CA VAL A 197 -1.20 7.34 6.96
C VAL A 197 -2.00 8.63 6.89
N ASP A 198 -1.76 9.55 7.82
CA ASP A 198 -2.24 10.92 7.74
C ASP A 198 -1.36 11.74 6.79
N VAL A 199 -2.00 12.67 6.07
CA VAL A 199 -1.33 13.47 5.05
C VAL A 199 -1.78 14.95 5.08
N ASP A 200 -2.52 15.34 6.12
CA ASP A 200 -3.10 16.68 6.21
C ASP A 200 -2.04 17.79 6.38
N ASP A 201 -0.85 17.45 6.83
CA ASP A 201 0.30 18.35 6.96
C ASP A 201 1.21 18.38 5.70
N LEU A 202 0.95 17.52 4.71
CA LEU A 202 1.81 17.39 3.54
C LEU A 202 1.41 18.28 2.36
N ASN A 203 0.21 18.86 2.40
CA ASN A 203 -0.42 19.57 1.29
C ASN A 203 -0.56 21.09 1.46
N ASN A 204 -0.09 21.64 2.57
CA ASN A 204 -0.14 23.07 2.85
C ASN A 204 0.86 23.82 1.96
N ARG A 205 0.34 24.67 1.07
CA ARG A 205 1.16 25.54 0.21
C ARG A 205 0.89 26.98 0.52
N GLU A 206 1.92 27.79 0.56
CA GLU A 206 1.78 29.21 0.60
C GLU A 206 1.70 29.76 -0.84
N LYS A 207 0.67 30.55 -1.10
CA LYS A 207 0.51 31.30 -2.34
C LYS A 207 -0.05 32.68 -2.03
N ASP A 208 0.64 33.73 -2.44
CA ASP A 208 0.24 35.13 -2.24
C ASP A 208 -0.04 35.44 -0.76
N GLY A 209 0.80 34.93 0.17
CA GLY A 209 0.66 35.11 1.61
C GLY A 209 -0.51 34.33 2.24
N LYS A 210 -1.15 33.40 1.51
CA LYS A 210 -2.24 32.56 1.99
C LYS A 210 -1.86 31.10 1.96
N VAL A 211 -2.16 30.39 3.04
CA VAL A 211 -2.05 28.93 3.07
C VAL A 211 -3.23 28.35 2.30
N ILE A 212 -2.95 27.52 1.32
CA ILE A 212 -3.95 26.75 0.54
C ILE A 212 -3.68 25.26 0.70
N ASN A 213 -4.72 24.50 1.01
CA ASN A 213 -4.64 23.05 1.09
C ASN A 213 -4.79 22.48 -0.32
N ALA A 214 -3.70 22.01 -0.89
CA ALA A 214 -3.70 21.43 -2.24
C ALA A 214 -4.06 19.93 -2.21
N VAL A 215 -4.61 19.42 -3.30
CA VAL A 215 -4.84 17.98 -3.46
C VAL A 215 -3.52 17.20 -3.56
N HIS A 216 -2.50 17.82 -4.14
CA HIS A 216 -1.17 17.25 -4.28
C HIS A 216 -0.22 17.82 -3.22
N TYR A 217 0.68 16.98 -2.74
CA TYR A 217 1.59 17.33 -1.64
C TYR A 217 2.74 18.23 -2.09
N ASN A 218 3.38 18.85 -1.13
CA ASN A 218 4.56 19.70 -1.34
C ASN A 218 5.71 18.86 -1.89
N ARG A 219 6.49 19.46 -2.80
CA ARG A 219 7.63 18.81 -3.42
C ARG A 219 8.94 19.45 -2.97
N PRO A 220 9.96 18.63 -2.65
CA PRO A 220 9.92 17.16 -2.56
C PRO A 220 9.42 16.63 -1.21
N GLU A 221 9.38 17.46 -0.15
CA GLU A 221 9.29 17.11 1.27
C GLU A 221 8.02 16.31 1.60
N GLY A 222 6.86 16.74 1.10
CA GLY A 222 5.60 16.06 1.35
C GLY A 222 5.56 14.63 0.81
N TYR A 223 6.19 14.40 -0.34
CA TYR A 223 6.28 13.05 -0.92
C TYR A 223 7.35 12.18 -0.25
N ILE A 224 8.44 12.78 0.24
CA ILE A 224 9.44 12.09 1.06
C ILE A 224 8.77 11.61 2.36
N THR A 225 8.06 12.50 3.06
CA THR A 225 7.35 12.18 4.31
C THR A 225 6.26 11.13 4.08
N LEU A 226 5.50 11.22 2.98
CA LEU A 226 4.52 10.19 2.60
C LEU A 226 5.17 8.81 2.52
N GLY A 227 6.28 8.70 1.82
CA GLY A 227 7.04 7.45 1.69
C GLY A 227 7.52 6.91 3.03
N GLN A 228 8.07 7.77 3.88
CA GLN A 228 8.53 7.41 5.23
C GLN A 228 7.38 6.87 6.09
N ARG A 229 6.21 7.54 6.09
CA ARG A 229 5.03 7.10 6.85
C ARG A 229 4.51 5.74 6.37
N PHE A 230 4.47 5.49 5.07
CA PHE A 230 4.11 4.17 4.54
C PHE A 230 5.09 3.09 5.01
N ALA A 231 6.40 3.37 4.98
CA ALA A 231 7.41 2.41 5.45
C ALA A 231 7.26 2.09 6.94
N ARG A 232 7.06 3.11 7.79
CA ARG A 232 6.92 2.95 9.25
C ARG A 232 5.66 2.19 9.64
N GLN A 233 4.50 2.54 9.07
CA GLN A 233 3.25 1.83 9.33
C GLN A 233 3.30 0.38 8.85
N GLY A 234 3.87 0.13 7.68
CA GLY A 234 4.08 -1.22 7.18
C GLY A 234 5.06 -2.03 8.03
N TYR A 235 6.13 -1.41 8.49
CA TYR A 235 7.08 -2.02 9.43
C TYR A 235 6.40 -2.45 10.73
N ALA A 236 5.63 -1.55 11.35
CA ALA A 236 4.91 -1.85 12.58
C ALA A 236 3.99 -3.09 12.43
N LEU A 237 3.20 -3.14 11.34
CA LEU A 237 2.35 -4.30 11.04
C LEU A 237 3.17 -5.60 10.85
N ILE A 238 4.29 -5.53 10.15
CA ILE A 238 5.15 -6.70 9.88
C ILE A 238 5.80 -7.23 11.16
N LYS A 239 6.20 -6.34 12.06
CA LYS A 239 6.83 -6.71 13.34
C LYS A 239 5.82 -7.02 14.46
N GLY A 240 4.52 -6.92 14.18
CA GLY A 240 3.47 -7.11 15.19
C GLY A 240 3.44 -6.00 16.23
N GLU A 241 4.01 -4.84 15.90
CA GLU A 241 3.94 -3.63 16.71
C GLU A 241 2.62 -2.89 16.46
N LYS A 242 2.21 -2.05 17.40
CA LYS A 242 1.02 -1.22 17.21
C LYS A 242 1.36 -0.06 16.25
N PRO A 243 0.67 0.04 15.10
CA PRO A 243 0.82 1.19 14.21
C PRO A 243 0.47 2.51 14.93
N ALA A 244 1.07 3.61 14.49
CA ALA A 244 0.76 4.94 15.03
C ALA A 244 -0.73 5.27 14.80
N GLU A 245 -1.47 5.56 15.89
CA GLU A 245 -2.92 5.78 15.86
C GLU A 245 -3.31 7.06 15.15
N ASP A 246 -2.45 8.08 15.19
CA ASP A 246 -2.65 9.35 14.50
C ASP A 246 -2.26 9.32 13.02
N GLY A 247 -1.77 8.17 12.53
CA GLY A 247 -1.30 8.01 11.15
C GLY A 247 -0.02 8.80 10.81
N ARG A 248 0.68 9.32 11.82
CA ARG A 248 1.92 10.12 11.68
C ARG A 248 3.12 9.47 12.39
N PRO A 249 3.48 8.25 12.02
CA PRO A 249 4.58 7.54 12.65
C PRO A 249 5.92 8.19 12.43
#